data_1bdee2cb041afb2bbac52d8e92fd8708
#
_entry.id   1bdee2cb041afb2bbac52d8e92fd8708
#
_cell.length_a   1.000
_cell.length_b   1.000
_cell.length_c   1.000
_cell.angle_alpha   90.00
_cell.angle_beta   90.00
_cell.angle_gamma   90.00
#
_symmetry.space_group_name_H-M   'P 1'
#
loop_
_entity.id
_entity.type
_entity.pdbx_description
1 polymer ?
#
loop_
_entity_poly.entity_id
_entity_poly.type
_entity_poly.pdbx_seq_one_letter_code
_entity_poly.pdbx_strand_id
1 'polypeptide(L)'
;GAGKTTTINLFMNFIQPSSGHVKVNGLDASAQPQDTKKHLAYIPENLSLYGNLTGLENLQFFAGLGGEKPDNSSAENLLQSVGLQSDAVHKRVSQYSKGMRQKVGIAIAKAKQADNLLLDEPTSGLDPKASNDFAQLLQEMRQNNVAILMATHDLFRAKESGTHIGIMKAGKLIHSLDSDEITLTELEHLYLETMKSESHAEVNH
;
A
#
# COMPACT_ATOMS: atom_id res chain seq x y z
N GLY A 1 15.88 -3.01 -6.39
CA GLY A 1 16.51 -2.10 -5.43
C GLY A 1 16.38 -0.60 -5.76
N ALA A 2 15.24 -0.14 -6.38
CA ALA A 2 15.10 1.28 -6.76
C ALA A 2 14.91 2.25 -5.56
N GLY A 3 14.65 1.74 -4.33
CA GLY A 3 14.44 2.56 -3.13
C GLY A 3 12.97 2.70 -2.70
N LYS A 4 12.01 2.07 -3.39
CA LYS A 4 10.56 2.18 -3.10
C LYS A 4 10.21 1.77 -1.66
N THR A 5 10.57 0.56 -1.26
CA THR A 5 10.35 0.04 0.11
C THR A 5 11.11 0.87 1.15
N THR A 6 12.31 1.38 0.81
CA THR A 6 13.06 2.29 1.68
C THR A 6 12.29 3.57 1.96
N THR A 7 11.64 4.14 0.93
CA THR A 7 10.78 5.32 1.07
C THR A 7 9.61 5.05 2.00
N ILE A 8 8.92 3.91 1.85
CA ILE A 8 7.84 3.49 2.76
C ILE A 8 8.37 3.34 4.19
N ASN A 9 9.53 2.71 4.38
CA ASN A 9 10.14 2.51 5.69
C ASN A 9 10.48 3.84 6.40
N LEU A 10 10.84 4.89 5.65
CA LEU A 10 11.03 6.23 6.19
C LEU A 10 9.70 6.83 6.70
N PHE A 11 8.60 6.71 5.95
CA PHE A 11 7.27 7.15 6.41
C PHE A 11 6.80 6.41 7.65
N MET A 12 7.08 5.11 7.75
CA MET A 12 6.75 4.28 8.92
C MET A 12 7.69 4.49 10.11
N ASN A 13 8.75 5.30 9.93
CA ASN A 13 9.82 5.47 10.91
C ASN A 13 10.47 4.14 11.34
N PHE A 14 10.58 3.19 10.40
CA PHE A 14 11.34 1.95 10.60
C PHE A 14 12.84 2.19 10.41
N ILE A 15 13.19 3.22 9.65
CA ILE A 15 14.54 3.73 9.46
C ILE A 15 14.53 5.25 9.59
N GLN A 16 15.64 5.83 10.03
CA GLN A 16 15.82 7.27 10.16
C GLN A 16 16.43 7.84 8.88
N PRO A 17 16.00 9.05 8.41
CA PRO A 17 16.65 9.71 7.30
C PRO A 17 18.05 10.21 7.73
N SER A 18 19.07 10.01 6.86
CA SER A 18 20.42 10.55 7.08
C SER A 18 20.45 12.08 6.99
N SER A 19 19.53 12.65 6.23
CA SER A 19 19.32 14.10 6.07
C SER A 19 17.90 14.38 5.61
N GLY A 20 17.45 15.62 5.76
CA GLY A 20 16.07 16.00 5.42
C GLY A 20 15.07 15.52 6.47
N HIS A 21 13.79 15.50 6.10
CA HIS A 21 12.69 15.11 6.99
C HIS A 21 11.56 14.43 6.23
N VAL A 22 10.78 13.62 6.94
CA VAL A 22 9.57 12.96 6.42
C VAL A 22 8.39 13.45 7.24
N LYS A 23 7.33 13.91 6.56
CA LYS A 23 6.12 14.40 7.22
C LYS A 23 4.89 13.63 6.78
N VAL A 24 3.99 13.39 7.74
CA VAL A 24 2.65 12.81 7.53
C VAL A 24 1.66 13.75 8.19
N ASN A 25 0.70 14.28 7.43
CA ASN A 25 -0.26 15.29 7.90
C ASN A 25 0.42 16.50 8.60
N GLY A 26 1.60 16.90 8.10
CA GLY A 26 2.39 17.99 8.68
C GLY A 26 3.25 17.61 9.89
N LEU A 27 3.05 16.42 10.47
CA LEU A 27 3.82 15.91 11.62
C LEU A 27 5.13 15.24 11.12
N ASP A 28 6.23 15.52 11.79
CA ASP A 28 7.52 14.89 11.49
C ASP A 28 7.53 13.43 12.00
N ALA A 29 7.76 12.48 11.09
CA ALA A 29 7.70 11.05 11.40
C ALA A 29 8.79 10.61 12.37
N SER A 30 9.95 11.28 12.38
CA SER A 30 11.06 10.97 13.29
C SER A 30 10.85 11.59 14.66
N ALA A 31 10.33 12.82 14.72
CA ALA A 31 10.12 13.54 15.97
C ALA A 31 8.82 13.11 16.69
N GLN A 32 7.79 12.74 15.95
CA GLN A 32 6.45 12.41 16.47
C GLN A 32 5.94 11.06 15.93
N PRO A 33 6.70 9.94 16.10
CA PRO A 33 6.37 8.67 15.45
C PRO A 33 5.06 8.05 15.90
N GLN A 34 4.66 8.26 17.16
CA GLN A 34 3.40 7.73 17.67
C GLN A 34 2.19 8.45 17.07
N ASP A 35 2.30 9.76 16.88
CA ASP A 35 1.21 10.55 16.32
C ASP A 35 1.09 10.34 14.81
N THR A 36 2.20 10.30 14.08
CA THR A 36 2.16 9.98 12.64
C THR A 36 1.59 8.60 12.36
N LYS A 37 1.92 7.60 13.19
CA LYS A 37 1.39 6.23 13.04
C LYS A 37 -0.11 6.11 13.25
N LYS A 38 -0.74 7.03 13.97
CA LYS A 38 -2.22 7.08 14.09
C LYS A 38 -2.88 7.35 12.73
N HIS A 39 -2.24 8.14 11.88
CA HIS A 39 -2.73 8.52 10.55
C HIS A 39 -2.34 7.55 9.45
N LEU A 40 -1.46 6.58 9.71
CA LEU A 40 -0.91 5.67 8.72
C LEU A 40 -1.49 4.26 8.85
N ALA A 41 -1.87 3.65 7.73
CA ALA A 41 -1.97 2.22 7.60
C ALA A 41 -0.94 1.72 6.58
N TYR A 42 -0.39 0.52 6.82
CA TYR A 42 0.61 -0.09 5.94
C TYR A 42 0.22 -1.51 5.59
N ILE A 43 0.23 -1.80 4.30
CA ILE A 43 0.00 -3.15 3.77
C ILE A 43 1.26 -3.56 2.98
N PRO A 44 2.09 -4.46 3.55
CA PRO A 44 3.26 -4.99 2.86
C PRO A 44 2.86 -5.99 1.78
N GLU A 45 3.79 -6.29 0.86
CA GLU A 45 3.62 -7.32 -0.17
C GLU A 45 3.14 -8.66 0.41
N ASN A 46 3.74 -9.07 1.52
CA ASN A 46 3.39 -10.29 2.25
C ASN A 46 2.78 -9.92 3.60
N LEU A 47 1.48 -9.60 3.58
CA LEU A 47 0.74 -9.26 4.80
C LEU A 47 0.66 -10.48 5.72
N SER A 48 1.33 -10.38 6.88
CA SER A 48 1.34 -11.43 7.90
C SER A 48 0.17 -11.24 8.85
N LEU A 49 -0.87 -12.04 8.67
CA LEU A 49 -2.00 -12.19 9.58
C LEU A 49 -1.81 -13.48 10.40
N TYR A 50 -2.46 -13.57 11.55
CA TYR A 50 -2.43 -14.79 12.37
C TYR A 50 -3.26 -15.90 11.70
N GLY A 51 -2.60 -16.90 11.15
CA GLY A 51 -3.21 -17.95 10.36
C GLY A 51 -4.19 -18.86 11.14
N ASN A 52 -4.01 -18.97 12.44
CA ASN A 52 -4.88 -19.72 13.36
C ASN A 52 -6.14 -18.95 13.79
N LEU A 53 -6.17 -17.63 13.58
CA LEU A 53 -7.32 -16.78 13.81
C LEU A 53 -8.17 -16.64 12.55
N THR A 54 -9.45 -16.32 12.73
CA THR A 54 -10.40 -15.97 11.67
C THR A 54 -10.12 -14.59 11.09
N GLY A 55 -10.76 -14.23 9.97
CA GLY A 55 -10.71 -12.86 9.43
C GLY A 55 -11.21 -11.84 10.43
N LEU A 56 -12.32 -12.16 11.12
CA LEU A 56 -12.91 -11.32 12.16
C LEU A 56 -11.93 -11.07 13.31
N GLU A 57 -11.36 -12.14 13.87
CA GLU A 57 -10.41 -12.05 14.98
C GLU A 57 -9.14 -11.29 14.60
N ASN A 58 -8.63 -11.48 13.38
CA ASN A 58 -7.49 -10.70 12.88
C ASN A 58 -7.83 -9.22 12.78
N LEU A 59 -8.98 -8.86 12.18
CA LEU A 59 -9.40 -7.47 12.11
C LEU A 59 -9.48 -6.84 13.50
N GLN A 60 -10.17 -7.50 14.44
CA GLN A 60 -10.33 -7.01 15.82
C GLN A 60 -8.99 -6.89 16.55
N PHE A 61 -8.08 -7.84 16.34
CA PHE A 61 -6.75 -7.81 16.94
C PHE A 61 -5.94 -6.60 16.45
N PHE A 62 -5.79 -6.45 15.14
CA PHE A 62 -4.96 -5.39 14.58
C PHE A 62 -5.57 -4.00 14.74
N ALA A 63 -6.89 -3.86 14.63
CA ALA A 63 -7.58 -2.60 14.92
C ALA A 63 -7.44 -2.21 16.41
N GLY A 64 -7.55 -3.19 17.32
CA GLY A 64 -7.35 -3.00 18.75
C GLY A 64 -5.95 -2.50 19.14
N LEU A 65 -4.91 -2.85 18.36
CA LEU A 65 -3.56 -2.29 18.55
C LEU A 65 -3.53 -0.77 18.26
N GLY A 66 -4.43 -0.28 17.41
CA GLY A 66 -4.59 1.15 17.10
C GLY A 66 -5.43 1.92 18.12
N GLY A 67 -5.98 1.24 19.13
CA GLY A 67 -6.77 1.83 20.21
C GLY A 67 -8.28 1.59 20.11
N GLU A 68 -8.83 1.23 18.96
CA GLU A 68 -10.27 1.01 18.76
C GLU A 68 -10.56 -0.39 18.24
N LYS A 69 -11.00 -1.27 19.13
CA LYS A 69 -11.45 -2.61 18.77
C LYS A 69 -12.93 -2.57 18.37
N PRO A 70 -13.28 -2.81 17.09
CA PRO A 70 -14.68 -2.90 16.68
C PRO A 70 -15.36 -4.10 17.32
N ASP A 71 -16.66 -3.98 17.62
CA ASP A 71 -17.48 -5.12 18.00
C ASP A 71 -17.66 -6.10 16.84
N ASN A 72 -18.26 -7.27 17.10
CA ASN A 72 -18.40 -8.31 16.09
C ASN A 72 -19.17 -7.83 14.86
N SER A 73 -20.31 -7.13 15.07
CA SER A 73 -21.15 -6.66 13.98
C SER A 73 -20.43 -5.62 13.12
N SER A 74 -19.77 -4.65 13.74
CA SER A 74 -18.96 -3.64 13.04
C SER A 74 -17.80 -4.26 12.28
N ALA A 75 -17.12 -5.24 12.88
CA ALA A 75 -16.01 -5.95 12.23
C ALA A 75 -16.48 -6.79 11.04
N GLU A 76 -17.61 -7.49 11.15
CA GLU A 76 -18.22 -8.23 10.03
C GLU A 76 -18.61 -7.29 8.89
N ASN A 77 -19.26 -6.17 9.18
CA ASN A 77 -19.65 -5.18 8.19
C ASN A 77 -18.43 -4.59 7.47
N LEU A 78 -17.34 -4.30 8.20
CA LEU A 78 -16.10 -3.82 7.60
C LEU A 78 -15.49 -4.86 6.65
N LEU A 79 -15.43 -6.13 7.04
CA LEU A 79 -14.90 -7.21 6.19
C LEU A 79 -15.76 -7.41 4.94
N GLN A 80 -17.08 -7.36 5.07
CA GLN A 80 -17.99 -7.45 3.93
C GLN A 80 -17.88 -6.23 3.01
N SER A 81 -17.69 -5.03 3.57
CA SER A 81 -17.51 -3.79 2.80
C SER A 81 -16.27 -3.79 1.90
N VAL A 82 -15.28 -4.61 2.19
CA VAL A 82 -14.10 -4.82 1.33
C VAL A 82 -14.24 -6.05 0.42
N GLY A 83 -15.44 -6.61 0.32
CA GLY A 83 -15.75 -7.73 -0.57
C GLY A 83 -15.24 -9.09 -0.05
N LEU A 84 -15.06 -9.25 1.25
CA LEU A 84 -14.88 -10.58 1.83
C LEU A 84 -16.24 -11.24 1.99
N GLN A 85 -16.40 -12.47 1.48
CA GLN A 85 -17.66 -13.19 1.55
C GLN A 85 -18.02 -13.53 3.01
N SER A 86 -19.31 -13.51 3.35
CA SER A 86 -19.79 -13.73 4.72
C SER A 86 -19.34 -15.06 5.32
N ASP A 87 -19.29 -16.12 4.50
CA ASP A 87 -18.81 -17.44 4.92
C ASP A 87 -17.30 -17.46 5.20
N ALA A 88 -16.55 -16.56 4.59
CA ALA A 88 -15.11 -16.44 4.79
C ALA A 88 -14.76 -15.69 6.10
N VAL A 89 -15.59 -14.76 6.55
CA VAL A 89 -15.34 -13.93 7.75
C VAL A 89 -14.94 -14.77 8.96
N HIS A 90 -15.58 -15.93 9.14
CA HIS A 90 -15.37 -16.84 10.27
C HIS A 90 -14.41 -18.01 9.96
N LYS A 91 -13.85 -18.08 8.74
CA LYS A 91 -12.81 -19.06 8.40
C LYS A 91 -11.45 -18.60 8.88
N ARG A 92 -10.58 -19.54 9.22
CA ARG A 92 -9.18 -19.25 9.58
C ARG A 92 -8.41 -18.64 8.41
N VAL A 93 -7.60 -17.64 8.68
CA VAL A 93 -6.80 -16.94 7.66
C VAL A 93 -5.77 -17.85 6.98
N SER A 94 -5.38 -18.98 7.60
CA SER A 94 -4.58 -20.01 6.94
C SER A 94 -5.23 -20.57 5.66
N GLN A 95 -6.56 -20.46 5.53
CA GLN A 95 -7.34 -20.89 4.35
C GLN A 95 -7.55 -19.75 3.33
N TYR A 96 -7.06 -18.56 3.59
CA TYR A 96 -7.28 -17.41 2.73
C TYR A 96 -6.29 -17.36 1.56
N SER A 97 -6.80 -16.98 0.38
CA SER A 97 -5.96 -16.54 -0.73
C SER A 97 -5.19 -15.26 -0.37
N LYS A 98 -4.15 -14.92 -1.15
CA LYS A 98 -3.43 -13.64 -0.97
C LYS A 98 -4.39 -12.45 -1.07
N GLY A 99 -5.30 -12.44 -2.05
CA GLY A 99 -6.29 -11.38 -2.23
C GLY A 99 -7.25 -11.24 -1.04
N MET A 100 -7.69 -12.34 -0.43
CA MET A 100 -8.51 -12.28 0.77
C MET A 100 -7.73 -11.66 1.95
N ARG A 101 -6.45 -12.00 2.12
CA ARG A 101 -5.60 -11.37 3.15
C ARG A 101 -5.43 -9.86 2.91
N GLN A 102 -5.23 -9.44 1.65
CA GLN A 102 -5.15 -8.02 1.29
C GLN A 102 -6.45 -7.26 1.62
N LYS A 103 -7.61 -7.86 1.37
CA LYS A 103 -8.92 -7.31 1.77
C LYS A 103 -9.02 -7.10 3.28
N VAL A 104 -8.54 -8.05 4.09
CA VAL A 104 -8.46 -7.87 5.56
C VAL A 104 -7.55 -6.69 5.92
N GLY A 105 -6.42 -6.51 5.24
CA GLY A 105 -5.53 -5.36 5.42
C GLY A 105 -6.24 -4.02 5.17
N ILE A 106 -7.04 -3.93 4.10
CA ILE A 106 -7.86 -2.73 3.82
C ILE A 106 -8.93 -2.54 4.92
N ALA A 107 -9.59 -3.62 5.37
CA ALA A 107 -10.57 -3.52 6.45
C ALA A 107 -9.94 -3.02 7.77
N ILE A 108 -8.71 -3.45 8.09
CA ILE A 108 -7.93 -2.93 9.22
C ILE A 108 -7.63 -1.44 9.06
N ALA A 109 -7.23 -0.99 7.86
CA ALA A 109 -7.00 0.43 7.58
C ALA A 109 -8.27 1.26 7.75
N LYS A 110 -9.42 0.76 7.27
CA LYS A 110 -10.74 1.39 7.47
C LYS A 110 -11.14 1.43 8.95
N ALA A 111 -10.95 0.34 9.70
CA ALA A 111 -11.24 0.28 11.14
C ALA A 111 -10.41 1.30 11.93
N LYS A 112 -9.16 1.50 11.53
CA LYS A 112 -8.25 2.48 12.12
C LYS A 112 -8.57 3.92 11.70
N GLN A 113 -9.44 4.13 10.72
CA GLN A 113 -9.73 5.44 10.12
C GLN A 113 -8.45 6.16 9.63
N ALA A 114 -7.53 5.40 9.04
CA ALA A 114 -6.26 5.95 8.58
C ALA A 114 -6.47 6.91 7.39
N ASP A 115 -5.92 8.11 7.49
CA ASP A 115 -5.96 9.13 6.43
C ASP A 115 -4.98 8.83 5.30
N ASN A 116 -3.96 8.02 5.59
CA ASN A 116 -2.88 7.69 4.66
C ASN A 116 -2.65 6.19 4.62
N LEU A 117 -2.60 5.63 3.42
CA LEU A 117 -2.38 4.21 3.17
C LEU A 117 -1.07 4.01 2.39
N LEU A 118 -0.15 3.27 2.98
CA LEU A 118 1.11 2.86 2.36
C LEU A 118 1.00 1.42 1.89
N LEU A 119 1.32 1.17 0.61
CA LEU A 119 1.20 -0.13 -0.03
C LEU A 119 2.53 -0.52 -0.67
N ASP A 120 3.06 -1.69 -0.33
CA ASP A 120 4.26 -2.23 -0.98
C ASP A 120 3.89 -3.46 -1.80
N GLU A 121 3.94 -3.34 -3.15
CA GLU A 121 3.61 -4.38 -4.12
C GLU A 121 2.27 -5.11 -3.84
N PRO A 122 1.17 -4.38 -3.58
CA PRO A 122 -0.05 -4.98 -3.00
C PRO A 122 -0.75 -5.96 -3.95
N THR A 123 -0.56 -5.82 -5.27
CA THR A 123 -1.18 -6.68 -6.29
C THR A 123 -0.25 -7.78 -6.81
N SER A 124 1.02 -7.81 -6.35
CA SER A 124 1.97 -8.85 -6.74
C SER A 124 1.42 -10.25 -6.44
N GLY A 125 1.41 -11.13 -7.45
CA GLY A 125 0.92 -12.52 -7.32
C GLY A 125 -0.58 -12.67 -7.09
N LEU A 126 -1.39 -11.62 -7.28
CA LEU A 126 -2.84 -11.73 -7.37
C LEU A 126 -3.25 -12.17 -8.77
N ASP A 127 -4.34 -12.94 -8.87
CA ASP A 127 -5.00 -13.15 -10.16
C ASP A 127 -5.64 -11.85 -10.68
N PRO A 128 -5.94 -11.75 -11.99
CA PRO A 128 -6.46 -10.51 -12.57
C PRO A 128 -7.75 -10.00 -11.91
N LYS A 129 -8.65 -10.90 -11.49
CA LYS A 129 -9.90 -10.52 -10.83
C LYS A 129 -9.62 -9.92 -9.44
N ALA A 130 -8.82 -10.61 -8.63
CA ALA A 130 -8.45 -10.11 -7.29
C ALA A 130 -7.71 -8.78 -7.36
N SER A 131 -6.85 -8.60 -8.38
CA SER A 131 -6.15 -7.36 -8.61
C SER A 131 -7.10 -6.21 -8.99
N ASN A 132 -8.11 -6.47 -9.83
CA ASN A 132 -9.13 -5.47 -10.18
C ASN A 132 -10.02 -5.12 -8.98
N ASP A 133 -10.49 -6.13 -8.23
CA ASP A 133 -11.25 -5.91 -6.99
C ASP A 133 -10.46 -5.01 -6.02
N PHE A 134 -9.16 -5.26 -5.88
CA PHE A 134 -8.29 -4.47 -5.01
C PHE A 134 -8.14 -3.02 -5.50
N ALA A 135 -7.97 -2.81 -6.81
CA ALA A 135 -7.91 -1.48 -7.41
C ALA A 135 -9.20 -0.68 -7.17
N GLN A 136 -10.37 -1.32 -7.25
CA GLN A 136 -11.65 -0.69 -6.93
C GLN A 136 -11.73 -0.23 -5.47
N LEU A 137 -11.26 -1.06 -4.52
CA LEU A 137 -11.19 -0.68 -3.11
C LEU A 137 -10.29 0.55 -2.89
N LEU A 138 -9.16 0.64 -3.60
CA LEU A 138 -8.29 1.82 -3.52
C LEU A 138 -8.96 3.08 -4.06
N GLN A 139 -9.74 2.95 -5.16
CA GLN A 139 -10.51 4.07 -5.71
C GLN A 139 -11.58 4.55 -4.71
N GLU A 140 -12.30 3.64 -4.06
CA GLU A 140 -13.27 3.98 -3.01
C GLU A 140 -12.60 4.71 -1.84
N MET A 141 -11.45 4.24 -1.36
CA MET A 141 -10.71 4.90 -0.29
C MET A 141 -10.26 6.32 -0.70
N ARG A 142 -9.77 6.50 -1.93
CA ARG A 142 -9.42 7.80 -2.47
C ARG A 142 -10.63 8.75 -2.52
N GLN A 143 -11.79 8.27 -2.94
CA GLN A 143 -13.03 9.06 -2.94
C GLN A 143 -13.45 9.50 -1.53
N ASN A 144 -13.04 8.76 -0.50
CA ASN A 144 -13.20 9.11 0.91
C ASN A 144 -11.99 9.89 1.48
N ASN A 145 -11.23 10.58 0.62
CA ASN A 145 -10.10 11.45 0.95
C ASN A 145 -8.92 10.74 1.65
N VAL A 146 -8.74 9.44 1.46
CA VAL A 146 -7.54 8.73 1.90
C VAL A 146 -6.42 8.97 0.89
N ALA A 147 -5.29 9.48 1.35
CA ALA A 147 -4.08 9.59 0.54
C ALA A 147 -3.40 8.22 0.43
N ILE A 148 -3.04 7.80 -0.80
CA ILE A 148 -2.48 6.47 -1.03
C ILE A 148 -1.11 6.60 -1.70
N LEU A 149 -0.08 6.02 -1.07
CA LEU A 149 1.23 5.82 -1.67
C LEU A 149 1.41 4.34 -1.97
N MET A 150 1.48 3.98 -3.24
CA MET A 150 1.68 2.61 -3.70
C MET A 150 3.04 2.46 -4.37
N ALA A 151 3.88 1.60 -3.82
CA ALA A 151 5.11 1.15 -4.47
C ALA A 151 4.79 -0.10 -5.29
N THR A 152 5.05 -0.06 -6.60
CA THR A 152 4.81 -1.20 -7.49
C THR A 152 5.80 -1.22 -8.66
N HIS A 153 5.99 -2.37 -9.27
CA HIS A 153 6.67 -2.53 -10.56
C HIS A 153 5.67 -2.76 -11.71
N ASP A 154 4.37 -2.84 -11.41
CA ASP A 154 3.30 -3.00 -12.39
C ASP A 154 2.90 -1.63 -12.95
N LEU A 155 3.40 -1.29 -14.14
CA LEU A 155 3.15 -0.02 -14.81
C LEU A 155 1.66 0.17 -15.17
N PHE A 156 0.97 -0.92 -15.51
CA PHE A 156 -0.46 -0.88 -15.80
C PHE A 156 -1.24 -0.44 -14.55
N ARG A 157 -0.96 -1.05 -13.39
CA ARG A 157 -1.61 -0.69 -12.12
C ARG A 157 -1.23 0.71 -11.65
N ALA A 158 0.02 1.12 -11.84
CA ALA A 158 0.44 2.49 -11.53
C ALA A 158 -0.35 3.51 -12.36
N LYS A 159 -0.52 3.27 -13.67
CA LYS A 159 -1.27 4.13 -14.58
C LYS A 159 -2.77 4.14 -14.29
N GLU A 160 -3.36 2.96 -14.03
CA GLU A 160 -4.81 2.80 -13.81
C GLU A 160 -5.29 3.39 -12.49
N SER A 161 -4.51 3.21 -11.42
CA SER A 161 -4.95 3.55 -10.05
C SER A 161 -4.35 4.86 -9.52
N GLY A 162 -3.20 5.28 -10.04
CA GLY A 162 -2.50 6.48 -9.58
C GLY A 162 -3.04 7.76 -10.20
N THR A 163 -2.98 8.87 -9.46
CA THR A 163 -3.15 10.23 -9.99
C THR A 163 -1.80 10.83 -10.36
N HIS A 164 -0.75 10.48 -9.63
CA HIS A 164 0.63 10.87 -9.87
C HIS A 164 1.50 9.62 -9.93
N ILE A 165 2.46 9.62 -10.84
CA ILE A 165 3.39 8.50 -11.04
C ILE A 165 4.81 8.99 -10.84
N GLY A 166 5.54 8.31 -9.95
CA GLY A 166 6.97 8.55 -9.74
C GLY A 166 7.80 7.37 -10.25
N ILE A 167 8.80 7.62 -11.09
CA ILE A 167 9.78 6.61 -11.51
C ILE A 167 11.04 6.78 -10.66
N MET A 168 11.36 5.75 -9.89
CA MET A 168 12.55 5.72 -9.02
C MET A 168 13.65 4.84 -9.62
N LYS A 169 14.90 5.30 -9.52
CA LYS A 169 16.10 4.54 -9.88
C LYS A 169 17.23 4.85 -8.91
N ALA A 170 17.91 3.82 -8.41
CA ALA A 170 19.07 3.94 -7.50
C ALA A 170 18.82 4.91 -6.32
N GLY A 171 17.64 4.85 -5.70
CA GLY A 171 17.26 5.70 -4.56
C GLY A 171 16.84 7.13 -4.91
N LYS A 172 16.78 7.49 -6.19
CA LYS A 172 16.38 8.82 -6.66
C LYS A 172 15.04 8.77 -7.37
N LEU A 173 14.21 9.78 -7.16
CA LEU A 173 13.02 10.04 -7.96
C LEU A 173 13.49 10.73 -9.26
N ILE A 174 13.45 10.02 -10.37
CA ILE A 174 13.93 10.51 -11.68
C ILE A 174 12.84 11.27 -12.43
N HIS A 175 11.61 10.73 -12.40
CA HIS A 175 10.45 11.36 -13.01
C HIS A 175 9.31 11.45 -12.02
N SER A 176 8.55 12.53 -12.10
CA SER A 176 7.29 12.72 -11.40
C SER A 176 6.32 13.38 -12.37
N LEU A 177 5.17 12.75 -12.63
CA LEU A 177 4.22 13.18 -13.66
C LEU A 177 2.79 12.85 -13.24
N ASP A 178 1.86 13.60 -13.77
CA ASP A 178 0.44 13.32 -13.61
C ASP A 178 0.05 12.13 -14.49
N SER A 179 -0.73 11.22 -13.90
CA SER A 179 -1.16 10.01 -14.61
C SER A 179 -1.96 10.34 -15.88
N ASP A 180 -2.74 11.41 -15.88
CA ASP A 180 -3.59 11.78 -17.02
C ASP A 180 -2.78 12.35 -18.21
N GLU A 181 -1.56 12.81 -17.98
CA GLU A 181 -0.70 13.43 -19.00
C GLU A 181 0.13 12.41 -19.82
N ILE A 182 0.09 11.13 -19.47
CA ILE A 182 0.87 10.09 -20.13
C ILE A 182 0.03 8.86 -20.42
N THR A 183 0.16 8.27 -21.60
CA THR A 183 -0.43 6.97 -21.93
C THR A 183 0.37 5.82 -21.32
N LEU A 184 -0.23 4.61 -21.23
CA LEU A 184 0.50 3.42 -20.76
C LEU A 184 1.74 3.12 -21.61
N THR A 185 1.62 3.22 -22.92
CA THR A 185 2.74 2.97 -23.87
C THR A 185 3.88 3.97 -23.68
N GLU A 186 3.57 5.26 -23.50
CA GLU A 186 4.57 6.29 -23.21
C GLU A 186 5.23 6.07 -21.84
N LEU A 187 4.45 5.67 -20.83
CA LEU A 187 4.99 5.33 -19.51
C LEU A 187 5.95 4.12 -19.58
N GLU A 188 5.61 3.09 -20.34
CA GLU A 188 6.48 1.94 -20.57
C GLU A 188 7.79 2.35 -21.26
N HIS A 189 7.71 3.18 -22.32
CA HIS A 189 8.87 3.74 -23.00
C HIS A 189 9.78 4.53 -22.06
N LEU A 190 9.19 5.48 -21.31
CA LEU A 190 9.91 6.32 -20.36
C LEU A 190 10.59 5.48 -19.26
N TYR A 191 9.89 4.47 -18.76
CA TYR A 191 10.44 3.53 -17.78
C TYR A 191 11.64 2.77 -18.34
N LEU A 192 11.53 2.21 -19.55
CA LEU A 192 12.61 1.45 -20.18
C LEU A 192 13.82 2.32 -20.49
N GLU A 193 13.64 3.54 -20.99
CA GLU A 193 14.72 4.50 -21.22
C GLU A 193 15.42 4.87 -19.90
N THR A 194 14.65 5.16 -18.86
CA THR A 194 15.18 5.46 -17.53
C THR A 194 16.03 4.30 -17.01
N MET A 195 15.60 3.06 -17.18
CA MET A 195 16.35 1.89 -16.71
C MET A 195 17.63 1.61 -17.53
N LYS A 196 17.66 1.92 -18.83
CA LYS A 196 18.82 1.70 -19.72
C LYS A 196 19.96 2.69 -19.51
N SER A 197 19.71 3.90 -19.04
CA SER A 197 20.68 5.03 -19.05
C SER A 197 21.96 4.83 -18.22
N GLU A 198 22.20 3.69 -17.56
CA GLU A 198 23.46 3.41 -16.83
C GLU A 198 24.34 2.32 -17.45
N SER A 199 23.86 1.56 -18.45
CA SER A 199 24.71 0.52 -19.07
C SER A 199 25.82 1.07 -19.97
N HIS A 200 25.88 2.38 -20.19
CA HIS A 200 26.91 3.02 -21.03
C HIS A 200 27.97 3.81 -20.23
N ALA A 201 27.82 3.94 -18.91
CA ALA A 201 28.79 4.68 -18.08
C ALA A 201 29.90 3.79 -17.48
N GLU A 202 29.76 2.47 -17.48
CA GLU A 202 30.74 1.53 -16.89
C GLU A 202 31.71 0.89 -17.91
N VAL A 203 31.69 1.27 -19.20
CA VAL A 203 32.54 0.65 -20.22
C VAL A 203 33.78 1.52 -20.58
N ASN A 204 33.95 2.67 -19.93
CA ASN A 204 35.13 3.53 -20.17
C ASN A 204 35.90 3.85 -18.88
N HIS A 205 36.49 2.82 -18.26
CA HIS A 205 37.67 2.98 -17.41
C HIS A 205 38.59 1.76 -17.52
#